data_d0e2285800ee3483ef9c58dd0317e796
#
_entry.id   d0e2285800ee3483ef9c58dd0317e796
#
_cell.length_a   1.000
_cell.length_b   1.000
_cell.length_c   1.000
_cell.angle_alpha   90.00
_cell.angle_beta   90.00
_cell.angle_gamma   90.00
#
_symmetry.space_group_name_H-M   'P 1'
#
loop_
_entity.id
_entity.type
_entity.pdbx_description
1 polymer ?
#
loop_
_entity_poly.entity_id
_entity_poly.type
_entity_poly.pdbx_seq_one_letter_code
_entity_poly.pdbx_strand_id
1 'polypeptide(L)' 'MAEVKTYTLTLDAQELHDLIEAAMVCECQAAQIIGGLKRKGLDLDAQKLVIQNARLARLVKRIQEAKEERA' A
#
# COMPACT_ATOMS: atom_id res chain seq x y z
N MET A 1 22.53 12.31 -6.62
CA MET A 1 21.58 11.66 -5.70
C MET A 1 20.22 12.35 -5.76
N ALA A 2 19.17 11.58 -5.86
CA ALA A 2 17.85 12.15 -5.86
C ALA A 2 17.47 12.62 -4.45
N GLU A 3 16.92 13.82 -4.33
CA GLU A 3 16.41 14.29 -3.06
C GLU A 3 15.13 13.55 -2.73
N VAL A 4 14.98 13.17 -1.47
CA VAL A 4 13.74 12.58 -0.97
C VAL A 4 12.86 13.71 -0.49
N LYS A 5 11.78 13.95 -1.22
CA LYS A 5 10.79 14.94 -0.80
C LYS A 5 9.80 14.28 0.14
N THR A 6 9.52 14.95 1.25
CA THR A 6 8.53 14.48 2.22
C THR A 6 7.36 15.43 2.27
N TYR A 7 6.20 14.87 2.55
CA TYR A 7 4.96 15.63 2.65
C TYR A 7 4.28 15.32 3.96
N THR A 8 3.70 16.36 4.56
CA THR A 8 2.94 16.19 5.80
C THR A 8 1.46 16.32 5.49
N LEU A 9 0.67 15.38 5.99
CA LEU A 9 -0.76 15.35 5.78
C LEU A 9 -1.46 15.17 7.13
N THR A 10 -2.45 16.02 7.38
CA THR A 10 -3.26 15.92 8.59
C THR A 10 -4.60 15.29 8.25
N LEU A 11 -4.93 14.20 8.94
CA LEU A 11 -6.16 13.46 8.73
C LEU A 11 -6.93 13.34 10.04
N ASP A 12 -8.27 13.41 9.97
CA ASP A 12 -9.09 13.06 11.13
C ASP A 12 -9.19 11.54 11.26
N ALA A 13 -9.81 11.07 12.34
CA ALA A 13 -9.88 9.64 12.62
C ALA A 13 -10.64 8.86 11.54
N GLN A 14 -11.69 9.45 10.99
CA GLN A 14 -12.49 8.81 9.95
C GLN A 14 -11.71 8.71 8.63
N GLU A 15 -11.04 9.78 8.25
CA GLU A 15 -10.22 9.79 7.03
C GLU A 15 -9.09 8.77 7.13
N LEU A 16 -8.47 8.65 8.30
CA LEU A 16 -7.41 7.68 8.54
C LEU A 16 -7.93 6.26 8.41
N HIS A 17 -9.10 5.99 8.99
CA HIS A 17 -9.75 4.69 8.91
C HIS A 17 -10.06 4.32 7.46
N ASP A 18 -10.63 5.26 6.70
CA ASP A 18 -10.99 5.03 5.30
C ASP A 18 -9.76 4.77 4.44
N LEU A 19 -8.67 5.47 4.71
CA LEU A 19 -7.41 5.27 4.00
C LEU A 19 -6.85 3.87 4.25
N ILE A 20 -6.86 3.42 5.49
CA ILE A 20 -6.38 2.09 5.86
C ILE A 20 -7.24 1.01 5.19
N GLU A 21 -8.56 1.15 5.23
CA GLU A 21 -9.47 0.19 4.59
C GLU A 21 -9.22 0.12 3.08
N ALA A 22 -9.12 1.26 2.42
CA ALA A 22 -8.87 1.32 0.99
C ALA A 22 -7.56 0.63 0.63
N ALA A 23 -6.51 0.86 1.42
CA ALA A 23 -5.21 0.24 1.19
C ALA A 23 -5.28 -1.29 1.36
N MET A 24 -6.00 -1.78 2.35
CA MET A 24 -6.15 -3.21 2.57
C MET A 24 -6.92 -3.89 1.42
N VAL A 25 -7.96 -3.24 0.92
CA VAL A 25 -8.70 -3.74 -0.25
C VAL A 25 -7.79 -3.81 -1.48
N CYS A 26 -6.97 -2.77 -1.69
CA CYS A 26 -6.00 -2.76 -2.79
C CYS A 26 -4.99 -3.91 -2.69
N GLU A 27 -4.51 -4.24 -1.49
CA GLU A 27 -3.60 -5.35 -1.29
C GLU A 27 -4.25 -6.68 -1.70
N CYS A 28 -5.50 -6.90 -1.31
CA CYS A 28 -6.23 -8.11 -1.66
C CYS A 28 -6.44 -8.23 -3.17
N GLN A 29 -6.84 -7.14 -3.82
CA GLN A 29 -7.04 -7.11 -5.26
C GLN A 29 -5.73 -7.33 -6.01
N ALA A 30 -4.65 -6.72 -5.52
CA ALA A 30 -3.33 -6.87 -6.12
C ALA A 30 -2.88 -8.33 -6.12
N ALA A 31 -3.12 -9.06 -5.04
CA ALA A 31 -2.77 -10.48 -4.95
C ALA A 31 -3.48 -11.30 -6.04
N GLN A 32 -4.74 -11.03 -6.30
CA GLN A 32 -5.51 -11.70 -7.34
C GLN A 32 -4.99 -11.36 -8.74
N ILE A 33 -4.68 -10.09 -8.98
CA ILE A 33 -4.14 -9.62 -10.26
C ILE A 33 -2.77 -10.24 -10.52
N ILE A 34 -1.91 -10.30 -9.51
CA ILE A 34 -0.59 -10.91 -9.61
C ILE A 34 -0.72 -12.38 -10.03
N GLY A 35 -1.63 -13.12 -9.40
CA GLY A 35 -1.88 -14.51 -9.75
C GLY A 35 -2.33 -14.66 -11.20
N GLY A 36 -3.20 -13.78 -11.68
CA GLY A 36 -3.65 -13.78 -13.06
C GLY A 36 -2.54 -13.48 -14.06
N LEU A 37 -1.69 -12.51 -13.75
CA LEU A 37 -0.55 -12.16 -14.60
C LEU A 37 0.44 -13.31 -14.72
N LYS A 38 0.74 -13.97 -13.61
CA LYS A 38 1.65 -15.12 -13.61
C LYS A 38 1.11 -16.26 -14.47
N ARG A 39 -0.19 -16.53 -14.40
CA ARG A 39 -0.81 -17.57 -15.21
C ARG A 39 -0.74 -17.27 -16.70
N LYS A 40 -0.73 -16.00 -17.06
CA LYS A 40 -0.62 -15.55 -18.46
C LYS A 40 0.83 -15.44 -18.94
N GLY A 41 1.79 -15.73 -18.08
CA GLY A 41 3.21 -15.61 -18.42
C GLY A 41 3.76 -14.20 -18.40
N LEU A 42 3.05 -13.25 -17.80
CA LEU A 42 3.46 -11.85 -17.72
C LEU A 42 4.23 -11.60 -16.41
N ASP A 43 5.37 -12.27 -16.26
CA ASP A 43 6.13 -12.28 -15.01
C ASP A 43 6.71 -10.92 -14.64
N LEU A 44 7.14 -10.12 -15.62
CA LEU A 44 7.68 -8.80 -15.34
C LEU A 44 6.62 -7.86 -14.78
N ASP A 45 5.40 -7.92 -15.33
CA ASP A 45 4.30 -7.10 -14.85
C ASP A 45 3.87 -7.55 -13.45
N ALA A 46 3.83 -8.86 -13.22
CA ALA A 46 3.55 -9.41 -11.90
C ALA A 46 4.58 -8.96 -10.87
N GLN A 47 5.86 -8.95 -11.24
CA GLN A 47 6.93 -8.54 -10.34
C GLN A 47 6.83 -7.06 -9.96
N LYS A 48 6.50 -6.19 -10.91
CA LYS A 48 6.28 -4.76 -10.63
C LYS A 48 5.16 -4.58 -9.62
N LEU A 49 4.08 -5.33 -9.79
CA LEU A 49 2.92 -5.23 -8.89
C LEU A 49 3.25 -5.78 -7.50
N VAL A 50 4.06 -6.84 -7.41
CA VAL A 50 4.54 -7.37 -6.13
C VAL A 50 5.32 -6.32 -5.36
N ILE A 51 6.23 -5.62 -6.04
CA ILE A 51 7.04 -4.55 -5.42
C ILE A 51 6.14 -3.42 -4.92
N GLN A 52 5.18 -2.99 -5.73
CA GLN A 52 4.25 -1.93 -5.36
C GLN A 52 3.39 -2.34 -4.17
N ASN A 53 2.90 -3.57 -4.17
CA ASN A 53 2.09 -4.09 -3.08
C ASN A 53 2.88 -4.18 -1.76
N ALA A 54 4.15 -4.53 -1.83
CA ALA A 54 5.03 -4.55 -0.66
C ALA A 54 5.21 -3.14 -0.07
N ARG A 55 5.33 -2.13 -0.92
CA ARG A 55 5.41 -0.73 -0.47
C ARG A 55 4.11 -0.31 0.21
N LEU A 56 2.98 -0.70 -0.35
CA LEU A 56 1.67 -0.38 0.21
C LEU A 56 1.49 -1.02 1.59
N ALA A 57 1.87 -2.29 1.74
CA ALA A 57 1.79 -2.99 3.01
C ALA A 57 2.63 -2.29 4.09
N ARG A 58 3.82 -1.83 3.71
CA ARG A 58 4.71 -1.11 4.61
C ARG A 58 4.11 0.23 5.02
N LEU A 59 3.48 0.92 4.09
CA LEU A 59 2.80 2.20 4.35
C LEU A 59 1.63 2.01 5.31
N VAL A 60 0.81 0.99 5.09
CA VAL A 60 -0.32 0.67 5.98
C VAL A 60 0.16 0.45 7.40
N LYS A 61 1.25 -0.31 7.56
CA LYS A 61 1.82 -0.56 8.88
C LYS A 61 2.25 0.73 9.57
N ARG A 62 2.91 1.63 8.84
CA ARG A 62 3.34 2.93 9.38
C ARG A 62 2.16 3.80 9.79
N ILE A 63 1.09 3.78 9.00
CA ILE A 63 -0.12 4.54 9.30
C ILE A 63 -0.78 4.01 10.57
N GLN A 64 -0.85 2.69 10.73
CA GLN A 64 -1.43 2.07 11.92
C GLN A 64 -0.62 2.39 13.18
N GLU A 65 0.71 2.37 13.08
CA GLU A 65 1.59 2.73 14.19
C GLU A 65 1.41 4.19 14.60
N ALA A 66 1.30 5.09 13.64
CA ALA A 66 1.06 6.50 13.91
C ALA A 66 -0.29 6.74 14.60
N LYS A 67 -1.32 5.97 14.22
CA LYS A 67 -2.64 6.05 14.85
C LYS A 67 -2.55 5.67 16.32
N GLU A 68 -1.80 4.65 16.66
CA GLU A 68 -1.63 4.20 18.03
C GLU A 68 -0.91 5.22 18.90
N GLU A 69 0.09 5.87 18.35
CA GLU A 69 0.88 6.89 19.06
C GLU A 69 0.03 8.10 19.47
N ARG A 70 -1.04 8.36 18.77
CA ARG A 70 -1.91 9.50 19.05
C ARG A 70 -2.90 9.26 20.18
N ALA A 71 -3.02 8.08 20.60
CA ALA A 71 -3.95 7.70 21.67
C ALA A 71 -3.61 8.31 23.06
#